data_9c8f436d99ab1d509077247d82f62923
#
_entry.id   9c8f436d99ab1d509077247d82f62923
#
_cell.length_a   1.000
_cell.length_b   1.000
_cell.length_c   1.000
_cell.angle_alpha   90.00
_cell.angle_beta   90.00
_cell.angle_gamma   90.00
#
_symmetry.space_group_name_H-M   'P 1'
#
loop_
_entity.id
_entity.type
_entity.pdbx_description
1 polymer ?
#
loop_
_entity_poly.entity_id
_entity_poly.type
_entity_poly.pdbx_seq_one_letter_code
_entity_poly.pdbx_strand_id
1 'polypeptide(L)'
;AVLVMVTPPNAAEQSRRLHSRGRDTEESIARRLKRAEAELAYLPKYDYLIVNESDKLDRATEDFLTIAHAEALRTAHRADFGEKYFAK
;
A
#
# COMPACT_ATOMS: atom_id res chain seq x y z
N ALA A 1 -1.71 6.89 13.26
CA ALA A 1 -1.16 5.81 12.43
C ALA A 1 -1.46 6.07 10.96
N VAL A 2 -0.56 5.68 10.09
CA VAL A 2 -0.72 5.82 8.64
C VAL A 2 -1.01 4.44 8.06
N LEU A 3 -2.12 4.33 7.34
CA LEU A 3 -2.54 3.08 6.71
C LEU A 3 -2.29 3.15 5.20
N VAL A 4 -1.55 2.18 4.70
CA VAL A 4 -1.21 2.08 3.27
C VAL A 4 -1.75 0.76 2.74
N MET A 5 -2.54 0.82 1.67
CA MET A 5 -2.98 -0.38 0.97
C MET A 5 -2.13 -0.55 -0.28
N VAL A 6 -1.62 -1.77 -0.49
CA VAL A 6 -0.89 -2.14 -1.71
C VAL A 6 -1.72 -3.19 -2.44
N THR A 7 -2.01 -2.96 -3.71
CA THR A 7 -2.90 -3.85 -4.47
C THR A 7 -2.44 -3.99 -5.92
N PRO A 8 -2.71 -5.14 -6.57
CA PRO A 8 -2.63 -5.23 -8.03
C PRO A 8 -3.62 -4.28 -8.70
N PRO A 9 -3.46 -3.97 -10.00
CA PRO A 9 -4.32 -2.98 -10.66
C PRO A 9 -5.78 -3.41 -10.78
N ASN A 10 -6.04 -4.71 -10.87
CA ASN A 10 -7.41 -5.23 -10.97
C ASN A 10 -7.45 -6.72 -10.60
N ALA A 11 -8.66 -7.27 -10.48
CA ALA A 11 -8.86 -8.67 -10.09
C ALA A 11 -8.30 -9.66 -11.12
N ALA A 12 -8.40 -9.34 -12.41
CA ALA A 12 -7.86 -10.20 -13.46
C ALA A 12 -6.35 -10.35 -13.34
N GLU A 13 -5.64 -9.24 -13.08
CA GLU A 13 -4.20 -9.26 -12.88
C GLU A 13 -3.81 -9.98 -11.60
N GLN A 14 -4.56 -9.81 -10.53
CA GLN A 14 -4.33 -10.55 -9.29
C GLN A 14 -4.46 -12.06 -9.52
N SER A 15 -5.52 -12.47 -10.22
CA SER A 15 -5.75 -13.87 -10.57
C SER A 15 -4.59 -14.41 -11.41
N ARG A 16 -4.16 -13.67 -12.42
CA ARG A 16 -3.04 -14.05 -13.28
C ARG A 16 -1.77 -14.28 -12.46
N ARG A 17 -1.45 -13.38 -11.55
CA ARG A 17 -0.25 -13.49 -10.71
C ARG A 17 -0.30 -14.67 -9.78
N LEU A 18 -1.48 -14.96 -9.20
CA LEU A 18 -1.66 -16.12 -8.33
C LEU A 18 -1.53 -17.43 -9.12
N HIS A 19 -2.10 -17.51 -10.32
CA HIS A 19 -1.94 -18.68 -11.18
C HIS A 19 -0.50 -18.86 -11.62
N SER A 20 0.17 -17.80 -11.98
CA SER A 20 1.56 -17.81 -12.43
C SER A 20 2.52 -18.38 -11.38
N ARG A 21 2.25 -18.14 -10.09
CA ARG A 21 3.09 -18.69 -9.03
C ARG A 21 2.96 -20.20 -8.85
N GLY A 22 1.84 -20.78 -9.31
CA GLY A 22 1.64 -22.23 -9.29
C GLY A 22 1.55 -22.86 -7.91
N ARG A 23 1.37 -22.09 -6.86
CA ARG A 23 1.34 -22.56 -5.47
C ARG A 23 -0.06 -22.70 -4.91
N ASP A 24 -1.03 -22.09 -5.55
CA ASP A 24 -2.40 -22.01 -5.04
C ASP A 24 -3.33 -22.88 -5.88
N THR A 25 -4.33 -23.49 -5.20
CA THR A 25 -5.42 -24.16 -5.88
C THR A 25 -6.43 -23.14 -6.40
N GLU A 26 -7.30 -23.55 -7.31
CA GLU A 26 -8.38 -22.68 -7.80
C GLU A 26 -9.27 -22.19 -6.66
N GLU A 27 -9.56 -23.04 -5.67
CA GLU A 27 -10.30 -22.65 -4.48
C GLU A 27 -9.60 -21.58 -3.66
N SER A 28 -8.30 -21.73 -3.48
CA SER A 28 -7.48 -20.78 -2.73
C SER A 28 -7.47 -19.42 -3.44
N ILE A 29 -7.33 -19.44 -4.77
CA ILE A 29 -7.34 -18.20 -5.56
C ILE A 29 -8.68 -17.49 -5.44
N ALA A 30 -9.78 -18.24 -5.54
CA ALA A 30 -11.13 -17.69 -5.41
C ALA A 30 -11.32 -17.02 -4.02
N ARG A 31 -10.83 -17.66 -2.95
CA ARG A 31 -10.92 -17.10 -1.61
C ARG A 31 -10.11 -15.81 -1.48
N ARG A 32 -8.93 -15.76 -2.07
CA ARG A 32 -8.07 -14.55 -2.03
C ARG A 32 -8.72 -13.39 -2.78
N LEU A 33 -9.32 -13.66 -3.93
CA LEU A 33 -10.02 -12.64 -4.70
C LEU A 33 -11.23 -12.10 -3.93
N LYS A 34 -11.96 -12.98 -3.27
CA LYS A 34 -13.12 -12.59 -2.46
C LYS A 34 -12.69 -11.75 -1.25
N ARG A 35 -11.56 -12.11 -0.63
CA ARG A 35 -10.99 -11.34 0.47
C ARG A 35 -10.57 -9.95 0.02
N ALA A 36 -9.95 -9.87 -1.15
CA ALA A 36 -9.54 -8.58 -1.73
C ALA A 36 -10.75 -7.68 -1.98
N GLU A 37 -11.85 -8.23 -2.46
CA GLU A 37 -13.09 -7.48 -2.65
C GLU A 37 -13.57 -6.88 -1.32
N ALA A 38 -13.56 -7.68 -0.25
CA ALA A 38 -13.96 -7.22 1.08
C ALA A 38 -13.01 -6.15 1.60
N GLU A 39 -11.69 -6.33 1.40
CA GLU A 39 -10.70 -5.36 1.84
C GLU A 39 -10.81 -4.04 1.10
N LEU A 40 -11.07 -4.07 -0.20
CA LEU A 40 -11.23 -2.85 -1.01
C LEU A 40 -12.47 -2.04 -0.61
N ALA A 41 -13.46 -2.69 -0.01
CA ALA A 41 -14.61 -1.96 0.54
C ALA A 41 -14.21 -1.00 1.67
N TYR A 42 -13.09 -1.27 2.34
CA TYR A 42 -12.55 -0.41 3.39
C TYR A 42 -11.53 0.61 2.89
N LEU A 43 -11.31 0.69 1.58
CA LEU A 43 -10.33 1.61 1.00
C LEU A 43 -10.46 3.04 1.51
N PRO A 44 -11.66 3.62 1.68
CA PRO A 44 -11.79 5.00 2.19
C PRO A 44 -11.21 5.22 3.58
N LYS A 45 -10.95 4.17 4.35
CA LYS A 45 -10.34 4.25 5.68
C LYS A 45 -8.82 4.22 5.64
N TYR A 46 -8.23 3.98 4.48
CA TYR A 46 -6.79 4.00 4.30
C TYR A 46 -6.36 5.41 3.91
N ASP A 47 -5.11 5.74 4.24
CA ASP A 47 -4.54 7.05 3.93
C ASP A 47 -3.92 7.10 2.55
N TYR A 48 -3.39 5.96 2.08
CA TYR A 48 -2.70 5.86 0.80
C TYR A 48 -3.00 4.55 0.11
N LEU A 49 -3.04 4.61 -1.22
CA LEU A 49 -3.18 3.43 -2.06
C LEU A 49 -1.97 3.35 -3.00
N ILE A 50 -1.26 2.23 -2.95
CA ILE A 50 -0.20 1.93 -3.91
C ILE A 50 -0.73 0.84 -4.83
N VAL A 51 -0.80 1.15 -6.13
CA VAL A 51 -1.20 0.18 -7.15
C VAL A 51 0.07 -0.41 -7.75
N ASN A 52 0.28 -1.71 -7.57
CA ASN A 52 1.42 -2.41 -8.11
C ASN A 52 1.09 -2.89 -9.53
N GLU A 53 1.47 -2.08 -10.51
CA GLU A 53 1.15 -2.28 -11.94
C GLU A 53 1.90 -3.45 -12.57
N SER A 54 2.99 -3.92 -11.95
CA SER A 54 3.79 -5.00 -12.50
C SER A 54 4.06 -6.07 -11.46
N ASP A 55 4.55 -7.23 -11.92
CA ASP A 55 4.98 -8.30 -11.02
C ASP A 55 6.21 -7.90 -10.19
N LYS A 56 6.90 -6.85 -10.60
CA LYS A 56 8.09 -6.35 -9.91
C LYS A 56 7.69 -5.32 -8.86
N LEU A 57 8.41 -5.31 -7.76
CA LEU A 57 8.12 -4.43 -6.64
C LEU A 57 8.78 -3.04 -6.72
N ASP A 58 9.60 -2.79 -7.75
CA ASP A 58 10.42 -1.59 -7.84
C ASP A 58 9.61 -0.30 -7.70
N ARG A 59 8.54 -0.17 -8.49
CA ARG A 59 7.70 1.04 -8.46
C ARG A 59 6.90 1.15 -7.16
N ALA A 60 6.36 0.02 -6.69
CA ALA A 60 5.63 0.01 -5.43
C ALA A 60 6.55 0.38 -4.27
N THR A 61 7.79 -0.07 -4.29
CA THR A 61 8.78 0.31 -3.28
C THR A 61 9.08 1.80 -3.33
N GLU A 62 9.26 2.37 -4.53
CA GLU A 62 9.46 3.82 -4.70
C GLU A 62 8.28 4.60 -4.14
N ASP A 63 7.06 4.18 -4.43
CA ASP A 63 5.86 4.84 -3.95
C ASP A 63 5.78 4.77 -2.42
N PHE A 64 6.12 3.63 -1.84
CA PHE A 64 6.16 3.47 -0.39
C PHE A 64 7.18 4.42 0.24
N LEU A 65 8.38 4.52 -0.33
CA LEU A 65 9.42 5.42 0.17
C LEU A 65 8.99 6.88 0.03
N THR A 66 8.29 7.22 -1.05
CA THR A 66 7.76 8.57 -1.24
C THR A 66 6.77 8.94 -0.12
N ILE A 67 5.88 8.00 0.22
CA ILE A 67 4.93 8.19 1.32
C ILE A 67 5.68 8.36 2.65
N ALA A 68 6.67 7.50 2.92
CA ALA A 68 7.44 7.56 4.15
C ALA A 68 8.17 8.89 4.28
N HIS A 69 8.79 9.37 3.20
CA HIS A 69 9.47 10.67 3.20
C HIS A 69 8.49 11.82 3.43
N ALA A 70 7.34 11.82 2.74
CA ALA A 70 6.35 12.88 2.89
C ALA A 70 5.77 12.89 4.30
N GLU A 71 5.47 11.72 4.86
CA GLU A 71 4.93 11.62 6.22
C GLU A 71 5.92 12.13 7.27
N ALA A 72 7.21 11.87 7.08
CA ALA A 72 8.26 12.38 7.99
C ALA A 72 8.31 13.91 8.02
N LEU A 73 7.86 14.57 6.94
CA LEU A 73 7.87 16.02 6.83
C LEU A 73 6.59 16.68 7.35
N ARG A 74 5.59 15.91 7.75
CA ARG A 74 4.35 16.49 8.27
C ARG A 74 4.64 17.30 9.53
N THR A 75 3.99 18.43 9.65
CA THR A 75 4.17 19.31 10.80
C THR A 75 3.80 18.62 12.12
N ALA A 76 2.87 17.66 12.09
CA ALA A 76 2.50 16.88 13.26
C ALA A 76 3.67 16.11 13.87
N HIS A 77 4.65 15.69 13.04
CA HIS A 77 5.85 15.00 13.51
C HIS A 77 7.02 15.94 13.80
N ARG A 78 6.83 17.25 13.59
CA ARG A 78 7.86 18.27 13.75
C ARG A 78 7.35 19.45 14.58
N ALA A 79 6.43 19.18 15.47
CA ALA A 79 5.74 20.20 16.25
C ALA A 79 6.71 21.02 17.14
N ASP A 80 7.83 20.42 17.53
CA ASP A 80 8.83 21.07 18.39
C ASP A 80 9.83 21.93 17.62
N PHE A 81 9.71 22.00 16.29
CA PHE A 81 10.67 22.74 15.47
C PHE A 81 10.77 24.22 15.88
N GLY A 82 9.62 24.88 16.14
CA GLY A 82 9.60 26.26 16.52
C GLY A 82 10.38 26.52 17.80
N GLU A 83 10.23 25.66 18.81
CA GLU A 83 10.97 25.75 20.05
C GLU A 83 12.47 25.60 19.82
N LYS A 84 12.85 24.59 19.03
CA LYS A 84 14.26 24.33 18.72
C LYS A 84 14.88 25.47 17.91
N TYR A 85 14.10 26.08 17.03
CA TYR A 85 14.56 27.16 16.17
C TYR A 85 15.07 28.36 16.98
N PHE A 86 14.39 28.68 18.08
CA PHE A 86 14.77 29.81 18.95
C PHE A 86 15.65 29.39 20.12
N ALA A 87 15.94 28.11 20.27
CA ALA A 87 16.83 27.64 21.33
C ALA A 87 18.27 28.08 21.05
N LYS A 88 18.97 28.38 22.12
CA LYS A 88 20.39 28.78 22.04
C LYS A 88 21.32 27.60 22.20
#